data_59a59198bcd37d21396aa147c30ae046
#
_entry.id   59a59198bcd37d21396aa147c30ae046
#
_cell.length_a   1.000
_cell.length_b   1.000
_cell.length_c   1.000
_cell.angle_alpha   90.00
_cell.angle_beta   90.00
_cell.angle_gamma   90.00
#
_symmetry.space_group_name_H-M   'P 1'
#
loop_
_entity.id
_entity.type
_entity.pdbx_description
1 polymer ?
#
loop_
_entity_poly.entity_id
_entity_poly.type
_entity_poly.pdbx_seq_one_letter_code
_entity_poly.pdbx_strand_id
1 'polypeptide(L)'
;MERLKTNLLSFFNGYFYPLFVAFLVFIGHTFSLEIIALCIIFASAIVSMLICDDLRATISLFLMTLFTFSFKTYKSGWLASASFAVFASILLLSLIAGVVLHLVLKKKKQQLLTALKSPLLLGIAILSLSFLLNGFFNFSEYLAINAIFAILLTVFLAVVYIIFSAGLNKNRDTIDYLMYTLYIVSILLILQMLVLLIRDASYFPDGSIDKNTLILGWGMWNNIGGMLTMLLPVHFYLSATKKHGFIFYFTAILTYITIVFTLSRSSLLFATIISVLCVVIICIKGQNVRINRIITAALAVVALFGVILLWDKLSSLLSSYINQGFSDNGRFEMYKHGLNNFLSHPIFGGGFGSCIEDNFGHGIEPNRYHNTIIELLATCGIVGFGAYVFHRYQTIKLYWARKKSLKCTFLFISILALLLTSLLDNHFFNLYPTMYYVIMLCVIEKSDAQDSE
;
A
#
# COMPACT_ATOMS: atom_id res chain seq x y z
N MET A 1 -6.38 -33.24 21.49
CA MET A 1 -6.99 -32.47 20.37
C MET A 1 -7.25 -31.03 20.78
N GLU A 2 -7.90 -30.74 21.89
CA GLU A 2 -8.20 -29.36 22.36
C GLU A 2 -6.97 -28.49 22.56
N ARG A 3 -5.91 -29.01 23.20
CA ARG A 3 -4.65 -28.25 23.40
C ARG A 3 -4.00 -27.85 22.09
N LEU A 4 -4.03 -28.72 21.06
CA LEU A 4 -3.50 -28.38 19.73
C LEU A 4 -4.31 -27.25 19.08
N LYS A 5 -5.65 -27.34 19.16
CA LYS A 5 -6.56 -26.29 18.66
C LYS A 5 -6.29 -24.96 19.35
N THR A 6 -6.13 -24.95 20.66
CA THR A 6 -5.85 -23.74 21.45
C THR A 6 -4.50 -23.12 21.03
N ASN A 7 -3.46 -23.94 20.85
CA ASN A 7 -2.15 -23.44 20.40
C ASN A 7 -2.21 -22.86 18.98
N LEU A 8 -2.93 -23.50 18.05
CA LEU A 8 -3.12 -23.00 16.69
C LEU A 8 -3.90 -21.68 16.68
N LEU A 9 -4.96 -21.58 17.48
CA LEU A 9 -5.72 -20.33 17.63
C LEU A 9 -4.84 -19.20 18.18
N SER A 10 -4.02 -19.48 19.20
CA SER A 10 -3.08 -18.51 19.76
C SER A 10 -2.03 -18.06 18.72
N PHE A 11 -1.53 -18.98 17.90
CA PHE A 11 -0.59 -18.68 16.83
C PHE A 11 -1.21 -17.79 15.75
N PHE A 12 -2.37 -18.16 15.19
CA PHE A 12 -3.02 -17.39 14.11
C PHE A 12 -3.54 -16.03 14.55
N ASN A 13 -4.06 -15.94 15.78
CA ASN A 13 -4.58 -14.70 16.34
C ASN A 13 -3.48 -13.81 16.96
N GLY A 14 -2.28 -14.34 17.16
CA GLY A 14 -1.14 -13.62 17.73
C GLY A 14 -0.25 -12.95 16.69
N TYR A 15 0.71 -12.18 17.18
CA TYR A 15 1.68 -11.46 16.33
C TYR A 15 2.75 -12.38 15.71
N PHE A 16 2.83 -13.63 16.13
CA PHE A 16 3.76 -14.61 15.56
C PHE A 16 3.39 -15.03 14.14
N TYR A 17 2.09 -15.02 13.79
CA TYR A 17 1.68 -15.39 12.44
C TYR A 17 2.11 -14.38 11.36
N PRO A 18 1.94 -13.06 11.52
CA PRO A 18 2.53 -12.08 10.60
C PRO A 18 4.05 -12.20 10.47
N LEU A 19 4.77 -12.50 11.57
CA LEU A 19 6.22 -12.73 11.53
C LEU A 19 6.56 -13.99 10.74
N PHE A 20 5.81 -15.08 10.92
CA PHE A 20 5.98 -16.31 10.17
C PHE A 20 5.77 -16.09 8.65
N VAL A 21 4.70 -15.36 8.28
CA VAL A 21 4.45 -15.02 6.88
C VAL A 21 5.58 -14.15 6.32
N ALA A 22 6.02 -13.12 7.05
CA ALA A 22 7.13 -12.26 6.64
C ALA A 22 8.44 -13.04 6.47
N PHE A 23 8.73 -13.99 7.36
CA PHE A 23 9.89 -14.87 7.25
C PHE A 23 9.85 -15.72 5.98
N LEU A 24 8.70 -16.34 5.67
CA LEU A 24 8.54 -17.12 4.43
C LEU A 24 8.68 -16.24 3.19
N VAL A 25 8.09 -15.04 3.20
CA VAL A 25 8.24 -14.06 2.12
C VAL A 25 9.70 -13.67 1.92
N PHE A 26 10.42 -13.39 3.01
CA PHE A 26 11.84 -13.05 2.96
C PHE A 26 12.69 -14.19 2.40
N ILE A 27 12.46 -15.43 2.84
CA ILE A 27 13.15 -16.63 2.34
C ILE A 27 12.83 -16.86 0.85
N GLY A 28 11.54 -16.80 0.48
CA GLY A 28 11.11 -16.93 -0.91
C GLY A 28 11.83 -15.96 -1.82
N HIS A 29 11.81 -14.67 -1.45
CA HIS A 29 12.47 -13.59 -2.19
C HIS A 29 13.99 -13.76 -2.26
N THR A 30 14.64 -14.05 -1.12
CA THR A 30 16.11 -14.04 -1.01
C THR A 30 16.74 -15.25 -1.68
N PHE A 31 16.11 -16.42 -1.60
CA PHE A 31 16.67 -17.70 -2.06
C PHE A 31 15.96 -18.23 -3.33
N SER A 32 15.08 -17.45 -3.96
CA SER A 32 14.30 -17.85 -5.13
C SER A 32 13.45 -19.13 -4.86
N LEU A 33 12.83 -19.17 -3.67
CA LEU A 33 11.94 -20.25 -3.22
C LEU A 33 10.47 -19.79 -3.23
N GLU A 34 10.10 -18.92 -4.17
CA GLU A 34 8.80 -18.24 -4.23
C GLU A 34 7.63 -19.20 -4.23
N ILE A 35 7.69 -20.26 -5.05
CA ILE A 35 6.60 -21.25 -5.18
C ILE A 35 6.36 -21.95 -3.84
N ILE A 36 7.43 -22.42 -3.19
CA ILE A 36 7.34 -23.13 -1.91
C ILE A 36 6.79 -22.21 -0.84
N ALA A 37 7.34 -21.00 -0.75
CA ALA A 37 6.89 -20.01 0.23
C ALA A 37 5.39 -19.69 0.04
N LEU A 38 4.96 -19.44 -1.20
CA LEU A 38 3.55 -19.16 -1.52
C LEU A 38 2.64 -20.33 -1.17
N CYS A 39 3.02 -21.57 -1.50
CA CYS A 39 2.22 -22.77 -1.15
C CYS A 39 2.03 -22.85 0.38
N ILE A 40 3.08 -22.63 1.17
CA ILE A 40 2.99 -22.70 2.64
C ILE A 40 2.14 -21.55 3.18
N ILE A 41 2.31 -20.31 2.68
CA ILE A 41 1.55 -19.15 3.10
C ILE A 41 0.05 -19.36 2.81
N PHE A 42 -0.30 -19.79 1.59
CA PHE A 42 -1.71 -20.03 1.22
C PHE A 42 -2.32 -21.19 2.02
N ALA A 43 -1.60 -22.30 2.17
CA ALA A 43 -2.06 -23.43 3.00
C ALA A 43 -2.31 -23.00 4.46
N SER A 44 -1.38 -22.24 5.06
CA SER A 44 -1.54 -21.73 6.42
C SER A 44 -2.72 -20.76 6.54
N ALA A 45 -2.94 -19.90 5.54
CA ALA A 45 -4.09 -19.01 5.51
C ALA A 45 -5.42 -19.77 5.41
N ILE A 46 -5.50 -20.81 4.59
CA ILE A 46 -6.70 -21.67 4.51
C ILE A 46 -6.95 -22.36 5.86
N VAL A 47 -5.92 -22.90 6.48
CA VAL A 47 -6.04 -23.50 7.83
C VAL A 47 -6.55 -22.47 8.84
N SER A 48 -6.04 -21.23 8.80
CA SER A 48 -6.53 -20.16 9.67
C SER A 48 -8.01 -19.84 9.44
N MET A 49 -8.46 -19.79 8.18
CA MET A 49 -9.87 -19.56 7.82
C MET A 49 -10.80 -20.64 8.37
N LEU A 50 -10.34 -21.90 8.41
CA LEU A 50 -11.15 -23.01 8.93
C LEU A 50 -11.22 -23.02 10.47
N ILE A 51 -10.13 -22.66 11.14
CA ILE A 51 -10.00 -22.76 12.59
C ILE A 51 -10.46 -21.49 13.30
N CYS A 52 -10.01 -20.31 12.84
CA CYS A 52 -10.30 -19.03 13.49
C CYS A 52 -11.74 -18.56 13.28
N ASP A 53 -12.22 -17.69 14.18
CA ASP A 53 -13.57 -17.14 14.12
C ASP A 53 -13.65 -15.85 13.30
N ASP A 54 -12.51 -15.32 12.88
CA ASP A 54 -12.42 -14.17 11.97
C ASP A 54 -11.26 -14.30 10.97
N LEU A 55 -11.26 -13.40 9.97
CA LEU A 55 -10.26 -13.40 8.89
C LEU A 55 -9.02 -12.56 9.18
N ARG A 56 -8.77 -12.13 10.44
CA ARG A 56 -7.63 -11.25 10.75
C ARG A 56 -6.27 -11.84 10.36
N ALA A 57 -6.07 -13.15 10.54
CA ALA A 57 -4.85 -13.82 10.14
C ALA A 57 -4.57 -13.67 8.63
N THR A 58 -5.60 -13.66 7.80
CA THR A 58 -5.44 -13.54 6.34
C THR A 58 -4.94 -12.18 5.89
N ILE A 59 -5.02 -11.14 6.74
CA ILE A 59 -4.46 -9.82 6.46
C ILE A 59 -2.97 -9.94 6.07
N SER A 60 -2.21 -10.77 6.77
CA SER A 60 -0.78 -10.98 6.48
C SER A 60 -0.53 -11.54 5.07
N LEU A 61 -1.36 -12.49 4.62
CA LEU A 61 -1.29 -13.01 3.26
C LEU A 61 -1.53 -11.88 2.24
N PHE A 62 -2.61 -11.13 2.38
CA PHE A 62 -2.94 -10.06 1.44
C PHE A 62 -1.87 -8.96 1.41
N LEU A 63 -1.28 -8.60 2.55
CA LEU A 63 -0.30 -7.52 2.62
C LEU A 63 1.14 -7.92 2.26
N MET A 64 1.48 -9.21 2.22
CA MET A 64 2.88 -9.63 2.05
C MET A 64 3.16 -10.48 0.81
N THR A 65 2.15 -11.15 0.26
CA THR A 65 2.34 -12.19 -0.77
C THR A 65 3.13 -11.71 -2.00
N LEU A 66 2.87 -10.50 -2.49
CA LEU A 66 3.55 -10.02 -3.69
C LEU A 66 5.04 -9.70 -3.48
N PHE A 67 5.48 -9.49 -2.23
CA PHE A 67 6.89 -9.29 -1.91
C PHE A 67 7.69 -10.59 -1.87
N THR A 68 7.06 -11.74 -2.11
CA THR A 68 7.75 -13.03 -2.24
C THR A 68 8.57 -13.10 -3.53
N PHE A 69 8.16 -12.38 -4.59
CA PHE A 69 8.84 -12.43 -5.88
C PHE A 69 10.15 -11.65 -5.87
N SER A 70 11.21 -12.27 -6.39
CA SER A 70 12.53 -11.67 -6.53
C SER A 70 12.65 -10.87 -7.83
N PHE A 71 13.67 -9.99 -7.88
CA PHE A 71 14.03 -9.30 -9.11
C PHE A 71 14.34 -10.24 -10.28
N LYS A 72 15.00 -11.37 -10.00
CA LYS A 72 15.31 -12.40 -11.00
C LYS A 72 14.05 -13.01 -11.59
N THR A 73 13.08 -13.32 -10.73
CA THR A 73 11.77 -13.85 -11.14
C THR A 73 11.02 -12.85 -12.00
N TYR A 74 11.07 -11.57 -11.65
CA TYR A 74 10.49 -10.50 -12.47
C TYR A 74 11.13 -10.44 -13.87
N LYS A 75 12.47 -10.43 -13.96
CA LYS A 75 13.21 -10.38 -15.22
C LYS A 75 13.08 -11.66 -16.06
N SER A 76 12.83 -12.81 -15.46
CA SER A 76 12.72 -14.09 -16.18
C SER A 76 11.51 -14.18 -17.10
N GLY A 77 10.55 -13.26 -16.99
CA GLY A 77 9.28 -13.33 -17.72
C GLY A 77 8.34 -14.43 -17.22
N TRP A 78 8.73 -15.20 -16.18
CA TRP A 78 7.89 -16.27 -15.65
C TRP A 78 6.52 -15.78 -15.17
N LEU A 79 6.44 -14.59 -14.60
CA LEU A 79 5.16 -13.98 -14.16
C LEU A 79 4.17 -13.75 -15.31
N ALA A 80 4.64 -13.67 -16.55
CA ALA A 80 3.82 -13.58 -17.77
C ALA A 80 3.53 -14.94 -18.41
N SER A 81 4.06 -16.05 -17.86
CA SER A 81 3.92 -17.38 -18.44
C SER A 81 2.57 -18.03 -18.14
N ALA A 82 2.14 -18.93 -19.01
CA ALA A 82 0.94 -19.74 -18.78
C ALA A 82 1.07 -20.63 -17.52
N SER A 83 2.27 -21.12 -17.20
CA SER A 83 2.52 -21.91 -15.99
C SER A 83 2.28 -21.10 -14.72
N PHE A 84 2.70 -19.82 -14.69
CA PHE A 84 2.39 -18.93 -13.57
C PHE A 84 0.90 -18.62 -13.49
N ALA A 85 0.23 -18.38 -14.63
CA ALA A 85 -1.21 -18.13 -14.66
C ALA A 85 -2.00 -19.31 -14.08
N VAL A 86 -1.64 -20.56 -14.44
CA VAL A 86 -2.25 -21.75 -13.85
C VAL A 86 -1.98 -21.84 -12.35
N PHE A 87 -0.74 -21.67 -11.92
CA PHE A 87 -0.36 -21.71 -10.52
C PHE A 87 -1.11 -20.64 -9.70
N ALA A 88 -1.11 -19.39 -10.16
CA ALA A 88 -1.82 -18.28 -9.51
C ALA A 88 -3.34 -18.52 -9.46
N SER A 89 -3.92 -19.12 -10.52
CA SER A 89 -5.34 -19.47 -10.55
C SER A 89 -5.69 -20.53 -9.50
N ILE A 90 -4.85 -21.56 -9.33
CA ILE A 90 -5.06 -22.58 -8.29
C ILE A 90 -5.01 -21.93 -6.90
N LEU A 91 -4.03 -21.07 -6.62
CA LEU A 91 -3.93 -20.38 -5.34
C LEU A 91 -5.14 -19.47 -5.11
N LEU A 92 -5.57 -18.71 -6.12
CA LEU A 92 -6.72 -17.81 -6.03
C LEU A 92 -8.02 -18.59 -5.80
N LEU A 93 -8.26 -19.68 -6.54
CA LEU A 93 -9.44 -20.53 -6.37
C LEU A 93 -9.47 -21.16 -4.97
N SER A 94 -8.33 -21.62 -4.46
CA SER A 94 -8.22 -22.17 -3.11
C SER A 94 -8.52 -21.11 -2.04
N LEU A 95 -8.06 -19.87 -2.25
CA LEU A 95 -8.34 -18.74 -1.37
C LEU A 95 -9.84 -18.40 -1.38
N ILE A 96 -10.45 -18.30 -2.55
CA ILE A 96 -11.89 -18.05 -2.70
C ILE A 96 -12.70 -19.15 -1.98
N ALA A 97 -12.37 -20.42 -2.21
CA ALA A 97 -13.01 -21.52 -1.53
C ALA A 97 -12.85 -21.44 -0.02
N GLY A 98 -11.65 -21.11 0.48
CA GLY A 98 -11.39 -20.91 1.91
C GLY A 98 -12.24 -19.79 2.51
N VAL A 99 -12.34 -18.64 1.85
CA VAL A 99 -13.18 -17.51 2.29
C VAL A 99 -14.65 -17.90 2.31
N VAL A 100 -15.15 -18.53 1.25
CA VAL A 100 -16.57 -18.96 1.19
C VAL A 100 -16.88 -19.95 2.31
N LEU A 101 -16.02 -20.97 2.50
CA LEU A 101 -16.17 -21.92 3.59
C LEU A 101 -16.14 -21.25 4.96
N HIS A 102 -15.22 -20.30 5.18
CA HIS A 102 -15.18 -19.52 6.42
C HIS A 102 -16.51 -18.80 6.68
N LEU A 103 -17.00 -18.05 5.70
CA LEU A 103 -18.24 -17.28 5.85
C LEU A 103 -19.46 -18.17 6.14
N VAL A 104 -19.52 -19.36 5.52
CA VAL A 104 -20.59 -20.34 5.73
C VAL A 104 -20.45 -21.03 7.08
N LEU A 105 -19.29 -21.63 7.40
CA LEU A 105 -19.05 -22.39 8.61
C LEU A 105 -19.14 -21.51 9.87
N LYS A 106 -18.68 -20.27 9.79
CA LYS A 106 -18.76 -19.30 10.91
C LYS A 106 -20.06 -18.49 10.92
N LYS A 107 -21.02 -18.85 10.07
CA LYS A 107 -22.37 -18.24 10.02
C LYS A 107 -22.35 -16.71 9.90
N LYS A 108 -21.45 -16.17 9.06
CA LYS A 108 -21.20 -14.72 8.89
C LYS A 108 -22.28 -13.97 8.09
N LYS A 109 -23.44 -14.62 7.80
CA LYS A 109 -24.53 -14.01 7.00
C LYS A 109 -24.97 -12.64 7.53
N GLN A 110 -25.16 -12.49 8.85
CA GLN A 110 -25.59 -11.22 9.43
C GLN A 110 -24.52 -10.13 9.28
N GLN A 111 -23.25 -10.48 9.44
CA GLN A 111 -22.13 -9.56 9.26
C GLN A 111 -22.01 -9.13 7.79
N LEU A 112 -22.22 -10.05 6.84
CA LEU A 112 -22.27 -9.75 5.42
C LEU A 112 -23.39 -8.76 5.09
N LEU A 113 -24.61 -9.00 5.60
CA LEU A 113 -25.74 -8.08 5.41
C LEU A 113 -25.48 -6.70 6.04
N THR A 114 -24.77 -6.64 7.16
CA THR A 114 -24.36 -5.36 7.77
C THR A 114 -23.31 -4.66 6.92
N ALA A 115 -22.34 -5.40 6.40
CA ALA A 115 -21.32 -4.86 5.49
C ALA A 115 -21.95 -4.25 4.22
N LEU A 116 -22.94 -4.92 3.64
CA LEU A 116 -23.65 -4.45 2.45
C LEU A 116 -24.47 -3.17 2.69
N LYS A 117 -24.77 -2.84 3.95
CA LYS A 117 -25.46 -1.59 4.32
C LYS A 117 -24.51 -0.46 4.75
N SER A 118 -23.21 -0.68 4.71
CA SER A 118 -22.23 0.34 5.10
C SER A 118 -22.24 1.53 4.15
N PRO A 119 -22.30 2.78 4.65
CA PRO A 119 -22.11 3.97 3.85
C PRO A 119 -20.76 4.02 3.13
N LEU A 120 -19.72 3.43 3.75
CA LEU A 120 -18.39 3.34 3.14
C LEU A 120 -18.40 2.40 1.93
N LEU A 121 -19.10 1.26 2.02
CA LEU A 121 -19.28 0.38 0.87
C LEU A 121 -20.02 1.08 -0.27
N LEU A 122 -21.03 1.90 0.05
CA LEU A 122 -21.73 2.66 -0.99
C LEU A 122 -20.77 3.56 -1.77
N GLY A 123 -19.87 4.28 -1.07
CA GLY A 123 -18.83 5.09 -1.70
C GLY A 123 -17.86 4.25 -2.56
N ILE A 124 -17.43 3.09 -2.04
CA ILE A 124 -16.57 2.15 -2.77
C ILE A 124 -17.32 1.59 -4.01
N ALA A 125 -18.57 1.19 -3.85
CA ALA A 125 -19.36 0.59 -4.93
C ALA A 125 -19.60 1.59 -6.08
N ILE A 126 -19.92 2.84 -5.77
CA ILE A 126 -20.10 3.90 -6.78
C ILE A 126 -18.78 4.17 -7.52
N LEU A 127 -17.65 4.22 -6.79
CA LEU A 127 -16.33 4.36 -7.40
C LEU A 127 -15.97 3.16 -8.28
N SER A 128 -16.21 1.94 -7.80
CA SER A 128 -15.98 0.72 -8.57
C SER A 128 -16.84 0.64 -9.83
N LEU A 129 -18.12 1.07 -9.73
CA LEU A 129 -19.01 1.14 -10.87
C LEU A 129 -18.49 2.16 -11.92
N SER A 130 -17.97 3.30 -11.49
CA SER A 130 -17.39 4.28 -12.41
C SER A 130 -16.16 3.71 -13.14
N PHE A 131 -15.36 2.86 -12.48
CA PHE A 131 -14.26 2.15 -13.13
C PHE A 131 -14.74 1.14 -14.19
N LEU A 132 -15.85 0.45 -13.95
CA LEU A 132 -16.44 -0.45 -14.95
C LEU A 132 -17.06 0.29 -16.14
N LEU A 133 -17.51 1.53 -15.92
CA LEU A 133 -18.12 2.37 -16.96
C LEU A 133 -17.10 3.22 -17.73
N ASN A 134 -15.82 3.22 -17.33
CA ASN A 134 -14.81 4.06 -17.98
C ASN A 134 -14.67 3.71 -19.46
N GLY A 135 -14.49 4.72 -20.28
CA GLY A 135 -14.34 4.55 -21.72
C GLY A 135 -15.59 4.01 -22.44
N PHE A 136 -16.76 3.99 -21.78
CA PHE A 136 -17.99 3.40 -22.33
C PHE A 136 -18.36 3.93 -23.73
N PHE A 137 -18.11 5.21 -23.98
CA PHE A 137 -18.38 5.83 -25.28
C PHE A 137 -17.21 5.68 -26.28
N ASN A 138 -16.09 5.11 -25.86
CA ASN A 138 -14.89 4.90 -26.68
C ASN A 138 -14.60 3.41 -26.93
N PHE A 139 -15.64 2.62 -27.06
CA PHE A 139 -15.55 1.15 -27.10
C PHE A 139 -14.74 0.61 -28.28
N SER A 140 -14.70 1.32 -29.41
CA SER A 140 -13.91 0.94 -30.59
C SER A 140 -12.39 1.02 -30.38
N GLU A 141 -11.94 1.86 -29.47
CA GLU A 141 -10.53 2.06 -29.09
C GLU A 141 -10.18 1.35 -27.78
N TYR A 142 -11.17 0.71 -27.14
CA TYR A 142 -11.03 0.11 -25.80
C TYR A 142 -10.32 -1.24 -25.89
N LEU A 143 -9.09 -1.28 -25.46
CA LEU A 143 -8.29 -2.52 -25.41
C LEU A 143 -8.82 -3.46 -24.32
N ALA A 144 -8.79 -4.77 -24.59
CA ALA A 144 -9.20 -5.80 -23.60
C ALA A 144 -8.45 -5.68 -22.25
N ILE A 145 -7.19 -5.22 -22.27
CA ILE A 145 -6.38 -4.97 -21.07
C ILE A 145 -7.02 -3.91 -20.17
N ASN A 146 -7.68 -2.91 -20.73
CA ASN A 146 -8.34 -1.83 -19.99
C ASN A 146 -9.54 -2.37 -19.19
N ALA A 147 -10.33 -3.24 -19.84
CA ALA A 147 -11.45 -3.91 -19.18
C ALA A 147 -10.95 -4.82 -18.03
N ILE A 148 -9.90 -5.59 -18.26
CA ILE A 148 -9.28 -6.44 -17.23
C ILE A 148 -8.81 -5.57 -16.06
N PHE A 149 -8.17 -4.43 -16.32
CA PHE A 149 -7.67 -3.53 -15.29
C PHE A 149 -8.83 -2.90 -14.47
N ALA A 150 -9.92 -2.49 -15.14
CA ALA A 150 -11.12 -1.98 -14.48
C ALA A 150 -11.78 -3.03 -13.57
N ILE A 151 -11.87 -4.28 -14.04
CA ILE A 151 -12.39 -5.40 -13.25
C ILE A 151 -11.49 -5.68 -12.03
N LEU A 152 -10.16 -5.73 -12.22
CA LEU A 152 -9.22 -5.95 -11.13
C LEU A 152 -9.29 -4.85 -10.07
N LEU A 153 -9.33 -3.57 -10.45
CA LEU A 153 -9.52 -2.46 -9.51
C LEU A 153 -10.84 -2.60 -8.73
N THR A 154 -11.92 -2.97 -9.41
CA THR A 154 -13.21 -3.21 -8.77
C THR A 154 -13.14 -4.34 -7.74
N VAL A 155 -12.47 -5.45 -8.07
CA VAL A 155 -12.24 -6.57 -7.16
C VAL A 155 -11.42 -6.12 -5.94
N PHE A 156 -10.30 -5.43 -6.14
CA PHE A 156 -9.44 -4.98 -5.07
C PHE A 156 -10.10 -3.92 -4.16
N LEU A 157 -11.03 -3.14 -4.68
CA LEU A 157 -11.81 -2.20 -3.87
C LEU A 157 -13.02 -2.88 -3.22
N ALA A 158 -13.99 -3.30 -4.02
CA ALA A 158 -15.30 -3.72 -3.51
C ALA A 158 -15.29 -5.12 -2.91
N VAL A 159 -14.67 -6.10 -3.60
CA VAL A 159 -14.70 -7.51 -3.14
C VAL A 159 -13.83 -7.68 -1.90
N VAL A 160 -12.62 -7.11 -1.88
CA VAL A 160 -11.75 -7.16 -0.69
C VAL A 160 -12.41 -6.47 0.50
N TYR A 161 -13.07 -5.30 0.28
CA TYR A 161 -13.83 -4.64 1.34
C TYR A 161 -14.93 -5.55 1.91
N ILE A 162 -15.76 -6.15 1.04
CA ILE A 162 -16.87 -7.02 1.48
C ILE A 162 -16.34 -8.21 2.27
N ILE A 163 -15.29 -8.87 1.78
CA ILE A 163 -14.66 -10.02 2.45
C ILE A 163 -14.20 -9.65 3.85
N PHE A 164 -13.41 -8.60 4.00
CA PHE A 164 -12.88 -8.20 5.30
C PHE A 164 -13.95 -7.60 6.20
N SER A 165 -14.88 -6.81 5.65
CA SER A 165 -15.97 -6.25 6.42
C SER A 165 -16.95 -7.34 6.94
N ALA A 166 -17.17 -8.43 6.20
CA ALA A 166 -17.94 -9.57 6.65
C ALA A 166 -17.14 -10.52 7.55
N GLY A 167 -15.86 -10.72 7.25
CA GLY A 167 -15.02 -11.71 7.93
C GLY A 167 -14.40 -11.25 9.24
N LEU A 168 -14.16 -9.94 9.41
CA LEU A 168 -13.57 -9.40 10.63
C LEU A 168 -14.62 -9.20 11.73
N ASN A 169 -14.27 -9.56 12.96
CA ASN A 169 -15.08 -9.25 14.13
C ASN A 169 -14.82 -7.82 14.61
N LYS A 170 -15.82 -7.20 15.25
CA LYS A 170 -15.62 -5.98 16.03
C LYS A 170 -14.80 -6.32 17.26
N ASN A 171 -13.51 -6.04 17.22
CA ASN A 171 -12.61 -6.31 18.33
C ASN A 171 -11.49 -5.27 18.33
N ARG A 172 -11.10 -4.77 19.51
CA ARG A 172 -9.95 -3.88 19.72
C ARG A 172 -8.65 -4.46 19.18
N ASP A 173 -8.47 -5.77 19.33
CA ASP A 173 -7.25 -6.47 18.94
C ASP A 173 -7.02 -6.48 17.43
N THR A 174 -8.07 -6.30 16.60
CA THR A 174 -7.93 -6.32 15.14
C THR A 174 -7.12 -5.11 14.63
N ILE A 175 -7.33 -3.92 15.22
CA ILE A 175 -6.56 -2.74 14.82
C ILE A 175 -5.10 -2.84 15.28
N ASP A 176 -4.85 -3.35 16.49
CA ASP A 176 -3.50 -3.60 16.97
C ASP A 176 -2.78 -4.66 16.13
N TYR A 177 -3.49 -5.72 15.76
CA TYR A 177 -2.98 -6.75 14.84
C TYR A 177 -2.59 -6.15 13.48
N LEU A 178 -3.44 -5.31 12.90
CA LEU A 178 -3.13 -4.62 11.64
C LEU A 178 -1.90 -3.71 11.79
N MET A 179 -1.83 -2.92 12.87
CA MET A 179 -0.68 -2.04 13.13
C MET A 179 0.64 -2.81 13.20
N TYR A 180 0.66 -3.94 13.92
CA TYR A 180 1.84 -4.79 13.97
C TYR A 180 2.14 -5.46 12.62
N THR A 181 1.11 -5.87 11.90
CA THR A 181 1.30 -6.44 10.55
C THR A 181 1.91 -5.41 9.60
N LEU A 182 1.42 -4.17 9.59
CA LEU A 182 1.98 -3.09 8.78
C LEU A 182 3.43 -2.75 9.19
N TYR A 183 3.72 -2.76 10.49
CA TYR A 183 5.08 -2.60 11.00
C TYR A 183 6.02 -3.71 10.49
N ILE A 184 5.57 -4.97 10.56
CA ILE A 184 6.33 -6.13 10.08
C ILE A 184 6.57 -6.03 8.57
N VAL A 185 5.55 -5.61 7.80
CA VAL A 185 5.71 -5.34 6.35
C VAL A 185 6.80 -4.31 6.11
N SER A 186 6.82 -3.22 6.87
CA SER A 186 7.85 -2.19 6.73
C SER A 186 9.26 -2.74 6.99
N ILE A 187 9.41 -3.52 8.06
CA ILE A 187 10.70 -4.17 8.39
C ILE A 187 11.09 -5.17 7.28
N LEU A 188 10.14 -5.96 6.78
CA LEU A 188 10.37 -6.87 5.65
C LEU A 188 10.90 -6.12 4.43
N LEU A 189 10.27 -5.00 4.05
CA LEU A 189 10.70 -4.17 2.92
C LEU A 189 12.09 -3.57 3.14
N ILE A 190 12.42 -3.11 4.35
CA ILE A 190 13.77 -2.62 4.68
C ILE A 190 14.80 -3.73 4.47
N LEU A 191 14.54 -4.94 4.97
CA LEU A 191 15.45 -6.07 4.83
C LEU A 191 15.59 -6.51 3.36
N GLN A 192 14.49 -6.58 2.62
CA GLN A 192 14.52 -6.91 1.19
C GLN A 192 15.24 -5.84 0.37
N MET A 193 15.05 -4.55 0.69
CA MET A 193 15.77 -3.46 0.05
C MET A 193 17.27 -3.54 0.32
N LEU A 194 17.67 -3.91 1.54
CA LEU A 194 19.08 -4.13 1.87
C LEU A 194 19.68 -5.28 1.04
N VAL A 195 18.96 -6.42 0.94
CA VAL A 195 19.40 -7.54 0.09
C VAL A 195 19.50 -7.11 -1.37
N LEU A 196 18.52 -6.36 -1.87
CA LEU A 196 18.50 -5.84 -3.23
C LEU A 196 19.71 -4.94 -3.51
N LEU A 197 20.00 -3.99 -2.63
CA LEU A 197 21.13 -3.06 -2.76
C LEU A 197 22.49 -3.78 -2.74
N ILE A 198 22.63 -4.83 -1.94
CA ILE A 198 23.91 -5.55 -1.81
C ILE A 198 24.12 -6.55 -2.95
N ARG A 199 23.05 -7.21 -3.43
CA ARG A 199 23.17 -8.39 -4.29
C ARG A 199 22.72 -8.15 -5.73
N ASP A 200 21.60 -7.45 -5.92
CA ASP A 200 20.87 -7.45 -7.19
C ASP A 200 20.87 -6.08 -7.89
N ALA A 201 21.11 -4.97 -7.17
CA ALA A 201 21.18 -3.64 -7.75
C ALA A 201 22.42 -3.47 -8.62
N SER A 202 22.26 -2.76 -9.74
CA SER A 202 23.36 -2.35 -10.60
C SER A 202 23.84 -0.94 -10.21
N TYR A 203 25.14 -0.70 -10.38
CA TYR A 203 25.78 0.57 -10.08
C TYR A 203 26.44 1.11 -11.33
N PHE A 204 26.37 2.42 -11.52
CA PHE A 204 27.13 3.11 -12.56
C PHE A 204 28.61 3.21 -12.18
N PRO A 205 29.52 3.51 -13.14
CA PRO A 205 30.96 3.62 -12.87
C PRO A 205 31.32 4.68 -11.81
N ASP A 206 30.48 5.67 -11.60
CA ASP A 206 30.62 6.70 -10.57
C ASP A 206 30.15 6.25 -9.18
N GLY A 207 29.70 4.99 -9.04
CA GLY A 207 29.17 4.42 -7.81
C GLY A 207 27.72 4.78 -7.52
N SER A 208 27.04 5.53 -8.38
CA SER A 208 25.60 5.81 -8.21
C SER A 208 24.75 4.59 -8.56
N ILE A 209 23.57 4.47 -7.91
CA ILE A 209 22.67 3.34 -8.09
C ILE A 209 21.86 3.52 -9.37
N ASP A 210 21.80 2.49 -10.22
CA ASP A 210 20.81 2.42 -11.29
C ASP A 210 19.43 2.11 -10.70
N LYS A 211 18.60 3.14 -10.56
CA LYS A 211 17.26 3.03 -10.00
C LYS A 211 16.37 2.02 -10.73
N ASN A 212 16.59 1.76 -12.03
CA ASN A 212 15.80 0.83 -12.82
C ASN A 212 15.98 -0.63 -12.37
N THR A 213 17.00 -0.91 -11.57
CA THR A 213 17.22 -2.22 -10.96
C THR A 213 16.59 -2.37 -9.58
N LEU A 214 16.04 -1.27 -9.03
CA LEU A 214 15.35 -1.30 -7.74
C LEU A 214 13.90 -1.79 -7.89
N ILE A 215 13.73 -3.11 -7.94
CA ILE A 215 12.44 -3.79 -8.08
C ILE A 215 12.28 -4.80 -6.94
N LEU A 216 11.21 -4.64 -6.14
CA LEU A 216 10.79 -5.58 -5.11
C LEU A 216 9.36 -6.05 -5.39
N GLY A 217 9.16 -7.36 -5.39
CA GLY A 217 7.85 -7.94 -5.64
C GLY A 217 7.31 -7.50 -7.01
N TRP A 218 6.25 -6.71 -6.99
CA TRP A 218 5.59 -6.18 -8.18
C TRP A 218 5.97 -4.70 -8.46
N GLY A 219 6.69 -4.04 -7.54
CA GLY A 219 6.88 -2.59 -7.55
C GLY A 219 8.30 -2.15 -7.86
N MET A 220 8.39 -1.11 -8.69
CA MET A 220 9.61 -0.35 -8.95
C MET A 220 9.89 0.63 -7.81
N TRP A 221 11.03 1.33 -7.88
CA TRP A 221 11.50 2.29 -6.87
C TRP A 221 10.42 3.26 -6.35
N ASN A 222 9.59 3.84 -7.21
CA ASN A 222 8.54 4.77 -6.80
C ASN A 222 7.45 4.06 -5.97
N ASN A 223 7.08 2.84 -6.38
CA ASN A 223 6.09 2.05 -5.66
C ASN A 223 6.61 1.61 -4.29
N ILE A 224 7.89 1.22 -4.19
CA ILE A 224 8.54 0.85 -2.94
C ILE A 224 8.57 2.07 -2.01
N GLY A 225 9.02 3.22 -2.51
CA GLY A 225 9.07 4.47 -1.76
C GLY A 225 7.69 4.91 -1.27
N GLY A 226 6.66 4.84 -2.13
CA GLY A 226 5.28 5.16 -1.79
C GLY A 226 4.71 4.23 -0.72
N MET A 227 4.99 2.92 -0.82
CA MET A 227 4.58 1.94 0.19
C MET A 227 5.25 2.20 1.54
N LEU A 228 6.57 2.43 1.58
CA LEU A 228 7.28 2.77 2.81
C LEU A 228 6.77 4.08 3.41
N THR A 229 6.45 5.09 2.59
CA THR A 229 5.85 6.35 3.04
C THR A 229 4.48 6.12 3.71
N MET A 230 3.66 5.24 3.14
CA MET A 230 2.36 4.84 3.74
C MET A 230 2.54 4.07 5.05
N LEU A 231 3.60 3.27 5.19
CA LEU A 231 3.85 2.46 6.38
C LEU A 231 4.53 3.26 7.53
N LEU A 232 5.19 4.35 7.21
CA LEU A 232 5.96 5.17 8.15
C LEU A 232 5.17 5.65 9.38
N PRO A 233 3.89 6.08 9.29
CA PRO A 233 3.11 6.51 10.46
C PRO A 233 2.94 5.42 11.52
N VAL A 234 2.96 4.16 11.15
CA VAL A 234 2.80 3.04 12.09
C VAL A 234 3.95 2.96 13.07
N HIS A 235 5.18 3.23 12.63
CA HIS A 235 6.36 3.26 13.50
C HIS A 235 6.23 4.37 14.55
N PHE A 236 5.78 5.55 14.16
CA PHE A 236 5.55 6.66 15.08
C PHE A 236 4.42 6.36 16.08
N TYR A 237 3.34 5.70 15.63
CA TYR A 237 2.30 5.23 16.55
C TYR A 237 2.85 4.29 17.61
N LEU A 238 3.61 3.27 17.21
CA LEU A 238 4.21 2.31 18.14
C LEU A 238 5.23 2.99 19.06
N SER A 239 5.99 3.97 18.54
CA SER A 239 6.88 4.80 19.36
C SER A 239 6.13 5.58 20.44
N ALA A 240 4.95 6.11 20.15
CA ALA A 240 4.13 6.86 21.08
C ALA A 240 3.50 5.99 22.18
N THR A 241 3.21 4.72 21.89
CA THR A 241 2.30 3.89 22.71
C THR A 241 2.93 2.67 23.37
N LYS A 242 4.09 2.17 22.88
CA LYS A 242 4.69 0.94 23.41
C LYS A 242 5.79 1.23 24.43
N LYS A 243 5.99 0.32 25.40
CA LYS A 243 6.96 0.45 26.51
C LYS A 243 8.38 0.80 26.04
N HIS A 244 8.83 0.22 24.92
CA HIS A 244 10.16 0.48 24.33
C HIS A 244 10.02 1.35 23.07
N GLY A 245 9.27 2.46 23.15
CA GLY A 245 8.94 3.34 22.03
C GLY A 245 10.14 3.82 21.22
N PHE A 246 11.32 3.98 21.85
CA PHE A 246 12.56 4.39 21.19
C PHE A 246 13.00 3.43 20.08
N ILE A 247 12.75 2.13 20.23
CA ILE A 247 13.06 1.12 19.19
C ILE A 247 12.24 1.40 17.93
N PHE A 248 10.95 1.69 18.09
CA PHE A 248 10.06 1.99 16.98
C PHE A 248 10.37 3.36 16.35
N TYR A 249 10.84 4.32 17.14
CA TYR A 249 11.34 5.58 16.60
C TYR A 249 12.58 5.36 15.73
N PHE A 250 13.52 4.53 16.21
CA PHE A 250 14.70 4.17 15.42
C PHE A 250 14.31 3.46 14.11
N THR A 251 13.37 2.52 14.14
CA THR A 251 12.89 1.88 12.90
C THR A 251 12.14 2.85 11.97
N ALA A 252 11.51 3.92 12.49
CA ALA A 252 10.98 4.99 11.64
C ALA A 252 12.11 5.71 10.88
N ILE A 253 13.24 5.98 11.54
CA ILE A 253 14.43 6.56 10.89
C ILE A 253 14.97 5.61 9.81
N LEU A 254 15.09 4.31 10.11
CA LEU A 254 15.52 3.32 9.12
C LEU A 254 14.58 3.26 7.92
N THR A 255 13.27 3.31 8.15
CA THR A 255 12.27 3.39 7.08
C THR A 255 12.49 4.63 6.22
N TYR A 256 12.70 5.80 6.84
CA TYR A 256 12.96 7.05 6.12
C TYR A 256 14.28 6.98 5.31
N ILE A 257 15.34 6.44 5.89
CA ILE A 257 16.62 6.19 5.19
C ILE A 257 16.40 5.26 3.99
N THR A 258 15.62 4.19 4.16
CA THR A 258 15.30 3.27 3.07
C THR A 258 14.54 3.98 1.94
N ILE A 259 13.62 4.92 2.27
CA ILE A 259 12.94 5.76 1.26
C ILE A 259 13.95 6.61 0.47
N VAL A 260 14.97 7.17 1.13
CA VAL A 260 16.05 7.90 0.42
C VAL A 260 16.73 6.99 -0.60
N PHE A 261 17.05 5.74 -0.23
CA PHE A 261 17.68 4.77 -1.14
C PHE A 261 16.77 4.29 -2.28
N THR A 262 15.47 4.51 -2.22
CA THR A 262 14.60 4.24 -3.39
C THR A 262 14.81 5.26 -4.51
N LEU A 263 15.47 6.37 -4.27
CA LEU A 263 15.68 7.48 -5.23
C LEU A 263 14.36 8.08 -5.77
N SER A 264 13.25 7.84 -5.09
CA SER A 264 11.93 8.39 -5.43
C SER A 264 11.74 9.77 -4.82
N ARG A 265 11.80 10.81 -5.66
CA ARG A 265 11.65 12.22 -5.21
C ARG A 265 10.29 12.49 -4.59
N SER A 266 9.22 11.99 -5.19
CA SER A 266 7.84 12.12 -4.70
C SER A 266 7.67 11.47 -3.34
N SER A 267 8.19 10.24 -3.18
CA SER A 267 8.13 9.52 -1.91
C SER A 267 8.92 10.24 -0.81
N LEU A 268 10.11 10.75 -1.11
CA LEU A 268 10.92 11.50 -0.16
C LEU A 268 10.22 12.79 0.32
N LEU A 269 9.64 13.56 -0.61
CA LEU A 269 8.88 14.77 -0.29
C LEU A 269 7.74 14.47 0.68
N PHE A 270 6.89 13.50 0.32
CA PHE A 270 5.73 13.19 1.15
C PHE A 270 6.11 12.46 2.45
N ALA A 271 7.15 11.62 2.44
CA ALA A 271 7.69 11.03 3.66
C ALA A 271 8.16 12.10 4.66
N THR A 272 8.79 13.18 4.17
CA THR A 272 9.20 14.31 5.01
C THR A 272 7.98 15.00 5.63
N ILE A 273 6.96 15.34 4.82
CA ILE A 273 5.73 15.98 5.32
C ILE A 273 5.03 15.09 6.35
N ILE A 274 4.88 13.80 6.05
CA ILE A 274 4.24 12.82 6.93
C ILE A 274 5.05 12.62 8.22
N SER A 275 6.39 12.57 8.13
CA SER A 275 7.25 12.46 9.32
C SER A 275 7.09 13.65 10.25
N VAL A 276 7.11 14.87 9.71
CA VAL A 276 6.90 16.09 10.49
C VAL A 276 5.55 16.05 11.20
N LEU A 277 4.48 15.70 10.48
CA LEU A 277 3.14 15.55 11.05
C LEU A 277 3.11 14.52 12.18
N CYS A 278 3.69 13.35 11.97
CA CYS A 278 3.77 12.29 12.98
C CYS A 278 4.59 12.71 14.21
N VAL A 279 5.76 13.34 13.99
CA VAL A 279 6.63 13.83 15.07
C VAL A 279 5.91 14.85 15.93
N VAL A 280 5.20 15.80 15.33
CA VAL A 280 4.39 16.78 16.09
C VAL A 280 3.37 16.05 16.96
N ILE A 281 2.66 15.06 16.43
CA ILE A 281 1.65 14.32 17.18
C ILE A 281 2.28 13.55 18.36
N ILE A 282 3.37 12.81 18.15
CA ILE A 282 3.99 11.98 19.21
C ILE A 282 4.70 12.83 20.28
N CYS A 283 5.06 14.06 19.95
CA CYS A 283 5.58 15.04 20.92
C CYS A 283 4.48 15.69 21.78
N ILE A 284 3.22 15.50 21.43
CA ILE A 284 2.06 16.06 22.14
C ILE A 284 1.22 14.96 22.80
N LYS A 285 1.07 13.81 22.15
CA LYS A 285 0.17 12.72 22.53
C LYS A 285 0.91 11.38 22.66
N GLY A 286 0.41 10.52 23.51
CA GLY A 286 0.93 9.17 23.74
C GLY A 286 1.56 9.00 25.12
N GLN A 287 2.03 7.79 25.43
CA GLN A 287 2.66 7.43 26.72
C GLN A 287 4.11 7.91 26.81
N ASN A 288 4.80 8.04 25.67
CA ASN A 288 6.26 8.27 25.57
C ASN A 288 6.61 9.72 25.15
N VAL A 289 5.74 10.69 25.40
CA VAL A 289 5.93 12.10 24.97
C VAL A 289 7.29 12.66 25.34
N ARG A 290 7.75 12.46 26.61
CA ARG A 290 9.04 12.96 27.09
C ARG A 290 10.21 12.36 26.32
N ILE A 291 10.20 11.05 26.11
CA ILE A 291 11.26 10.33 25.39
C ILE A 291 11.28 10.75 23.93
N ASN A 292 10.10 10.84 23.29
CA ASN A 292 9.98 11.24 21.88
C ASN A 292 10.47 12.69 21.68
N ARG A 293 10.21 13.62 22.60
CA ARG A 293 10.75 14.99 22.56
C ARG A 293 12.28 15.00 22.65
N ILE A 294 12.86 14.21 23.56
CA ILE A 294 14.32 14.12 23.71
C ILE A 294 14.96 13.56 22.42
N ILE A 295 14.42 12.47 21.88
CA ILE A 295 14.94 11.87 20.62
C ILE A 295 14.79 12.90 19.47
N THR A 296 13.65 13.55 19.34
CA THR A 296 13.42 14.57 18.30
C THR A 296 14.42 15.72 18.43
N ALA A 297 14.64 16.25 19.64
CA ALA A 297 15.62 17.31 19.86
C ALA A 297 17.05 16.86 19.52
N ALA A 298 17.45 15.67 19.94
CA ALA A 298 18.75 15.10 19.61
C ALA A 298 18.93 14.95 18.09
N LEU A 299 17.91 14.43 17.38
CA LEU A 299 17.94 14.31 15.91
C LEU A 299 17.99 15.69 15.23
N ALA A 300 17.28 16.69 15.73
CA ALA A 300 17.35 18.05 15.19
C ALA A 300 18.75 18.65 15.33
N VAL A 301 19.42 18.41 16.47
CA VAL A 301 20.81 18.82 16.68
C VAL A 301 21.76 18.08 15.70
N VAL A 302 21.63 16.76 15.58
CA VAL A 302 22.45 15.97 14.64
C VAL A 302 22.22 16.42 13.20
N ALA A 303 20.96 16.68 12.80
CA ALA A 303 20.62 17.18 11.48
C ALA A 303 21.24 18.56 11.22
N LEU A 304 21.18 19.48 12.21
CA LEU A 304 21.78 20.81 12.11
C LEU A 304 23.30 20.73 11.92
N PHE A 305 23.99 19.91 12.74
CA PHE A 305 25.42 19.66 12.58
C PHE A 305 25.73 19.01 11.22
N GLY A 306 24.93 18.04 10.78
CA GLY A 306 25.07 17.40 9.48
C GLY A 306 24.96 18.40 8.33
N VAL A 307 23.98 19.32 8.41
CA VAL A 307 23.83 20.40 7.42
C VAL A 307 25.04 21.32 7.41
N ILE A 308 25.55 21.72 8.59
CA ILE A 308 26.72 22.60 8.70
C ILE A 308 27.97 21.90 8.13
N LEU A 309 28.23 20.64 8.51
CA LEU A 309 29.44 19.90 8.10
C LEU A 309 29.42 19.50 6.62
N LEU A 310 28.25 19.27 6.05
CA LEU A 310 28.06 18.82 4.68
C LEU A 310 27.54 19.93 3.75
N TRP A 311 27.60 21.19 4.19
CA TRP A 311 27.00 22.33 3.47
C TRP A 311 27.43 22.41 2.01
N ASP A 312 28.73 22.26 1.72
CA ASP A 312 29.24 22.34 0.36
C ASP A 312 28.69 21.21 -0.55
N LYS A 313 28.58 19.99 0.00
CA LYS A 313 27.97 18.85 -0.72
C LYS A 313 26.46 19.04 -0.89
N LEU A 314 25.77 19.52 0.14
CA LEU A 314 24.33 19.77 0.10
C LEU A 314 23.99 20.92 -0.85
N SER A 315 24.78 22.00 -0.83
CA SER A 315 24.59 23.15 -1.72
C SER A 315 24.85 22.77 -3.18
N SER A 316 25.89 21.96 -3.46
CA SER A 316 26.17 21.45 -4.81
C SER A 316 25.08 20.52 -5.31
N LEU A 317 24.57 19.63 -4.44
CA LEU A 317 23.42 18.78 -4.76
C LEU A 317 22.17 19.60 -5.01
N LEU A 318 21.88 20.59 -4.15
CA LEU A 318 20.73 21.46 -4.32
C LEU A 318 20.83 22.28 -5.61
N SER A 319 22.01 22.83 -5.91
CA SER A 319 22.29 23.54 -7.16
C SER A 319 22.15 22.63 -8.37
N SER A 320 22.63 21.40 -8.28
CA SER A 320 22.44 20.38 -9.32
C SER A 320 20.96 20.05 -9.53
N TYR A 321 20.18 19.92 -8.44
CA TYR A 321 18.73 19.75 -8.52
C TYR A 321 18.01 20.94 -9.15
N ILE A 322 18.44 22.17 -8.82
CA ILE A 322 17.85 23.40 -9.36
C ILE A 322 18.27 23.57 -10.82
N ASN A 323 19.55 23.33 -11.16
CA ASN A 323 20.11 23.53 -12.51
C ASN A 323 19.67 22.41 -13.50
N GLN A 324 19.43 21.19 -13.02
CA GLN A 324 18.80 20.13 -13.85
C GLN A 324 17.34 20.45 -14.18
N GLY A 325 16.83 21.59 -13.66
CA GLY A 325 15.44 21.95 -13.71
C GLY A 325 14.59 20.95 -12.92
N PHE A 326 13.36 21.31 -12.66
CA PHE A 326 12.34 20.32 -12.38
C PHE A 326 12.06 19.57 -13.69
N SER A 327 13.01 18.72 -14.12
CA SER A 327 12.72 17.78 -15.19
C SER A 327 11.56 16.97 -14.70
N ASP A 328 10.40 17.31 -15.23
CA ASP A 328 9.13 16.69 -14.88
C ASP A 328 9.02 15.27 -15.45
N ASN A 329 10.09 14.80 -16.14
CA ASN A 329 10.14 13.54 -16.86
C ASN A 329 8.96 13.39 -17.84
N GLY A 330 8.54 14.50 -18.51
CA GLY A 330 7.39 14.52 -19.40
C GLY A 330 6.02 14.54 -18.72
N ARG A 331 5.95 14.68 -17.39
CA ARG A 331 4.70 14.64 -16.64
C ARG A 331 3.74 15.77 -17.02
N PHE A 332 4.24 16.97 -17.27
CA PHE A 332 3.39 18.09 -17.70
C PHE A 332 2.76 17.84 -19.08
N GLU A 333 3.48 17.21 -19.99
CA GLU A 333 2.91 16.80 -21.28
C GLU A 333 1.86 15.72 -21.09
N MET A 334 2.12 14.71 -20.24
CA MET A 334 1.13 13.71 -19.88
C MET A 334 -0.11 14.33 -19.22
N TYR A 335 0.06 15.32 -18.34
CA TYR A 335 -1.08 16.04 -17.73
C TYR A 335 -1.89 16.81 -18.78
N LYS A 336 -1.21 17.51 -19.70
CA LYS A 336 -1.87 18.19 -20.81
C LYS A 336 -2.62 17.21 -21.70
N HIS A 337 -2.00 16.08 -22.03
CA HIS A 337 -2.64 15.01 -22.78
C HIS A 337 -3.87 14.46 -22.03
N GLY A 338 -3.75 14.20 -20.72
CA GLY A 338 -4.86 13.74 -19.90
C GLY A 338 -6.03 14.74 -19.84
N LEU A 339 -5.74 16.03 -19.73
CA LEU A 339 -6.78 17.07 -19.78
C LEU A 339 -7.43 17.16 -21.16
N ASN A 340 -6.67 17.04 -22.25
CA ASN A 340 -7.22 16.99 -23.59
C ASN A 340 -8.11 15.77 -23.79
N ASN A 341 -7.70 14.60 -23.30
CA ASN A 341 -8.53 13.40 -23.33
C ASN A 341 -9.82 13.57 -22.53
N PHE A 342 -9.75 14.18 -21.35
CA PHE A 342 -10.95 14.55 -20.58
C PHE A 342 -11.88 15.49 -21.37
N LEU A 343 -11.36 16.52 -22.02
CA LEU A 343 -12.17 17.46 -22.81
C LEU A 343 -12.85 16.77 -24.00
N SER A 344 -12.19 15.76 -24.59
CA SER A 344 -12.77 14.96 -25.68
C SER A 344 -13.81 13.96 -25.18
N HIS A 345 -13.66 13.44 -23.96
CA HIS A 345 -14.51 12.40 -23.36
C HIS A 345 -14.98 12.79 -21.95
N PRO A 346 -15.74 13.88 -21.76
CA PRO A 346 -15.92 14.50 -20.44
C PRO A 346 -16.77 13.69 -19.47
N ILE A 347 -17.69 12.82 -19.94
CA ILE A 347 -18.65 12.12 -19.08
C ILE A 347 -18.05 10.86 -18.48
N PHE A 348 -17.60 9.89 -19.29
CA PHE A 348 -17.10 8.59 -18.85
C PHE A 348 -15.59 8.40 -19.09
N GLY A 349 -14.91 9.43 -19.63
CA GLY A 349 -13.48 9.39 -19.94
C GLY A 349 -13.13 8.53 -21.15
N GLY A 350 -11.85 8.49 -21.49
CA GLY A 350 -11.30 7.71 -22.61
C GLY A 350 -10.94 6.25 -22.24
N GLY A 351 -11.14 5.85 -20.98
CA GLY A 351 -10.77 4.51 -20.48
C GLY A 351 -9.37 4.43 -19.91
N PHE A 352 -9.12 3.40 -19.08
CA PHE A 352 -7.79 3.12 -18.56
C PHE A 352 -6.83 2.78 -19.71
N GLY A 353 -5.59 3.27 -19.64
CA GLY A 353 -4.60 3.08 -20.69
C GLY A 353 -4.83 3.97 -21.94
N SER A 354 -5.69 4.97 -21.84
CA SER A 354 -5.86 5.98 -22.89
C SER A 354 -4.68 6.95 -23.01
N CYS A 355 -3.73 6.90 -22.08
CA CYS A 355 -2.43 7.54 -22.20
C CYS A 355 -1.56 6.70 -23.15
N ILE A 356 -1.64 7.02 -24.44
CA ILE A 356 -0.81 6.39 -25.48
C ILE A 356 0.43 7.26 -25.64
N GLU A 357 1.60 6.75 -25.31
CA GLU A 357 2.86 7.43 -25.55
C GLU A 357 3.48 6.98 -26.87
N ASP A 358 3.23 7.72 -27.92
CA ASP A 358 3.99 7.60 -29.17
C ASP A 358 5.37 8.28 -29.08
N ASN A 359 5.60 9.13 -28.06
CA ASN A 359 6.74 10.06 -28.02
C ASN A 359 8.00 9.54 -27.32
N PHE A 360 7.94 8.38 -26.64
CA PHE A 360 9.10 7.86 -25.88
C PHE A 360 9.81 6.67 -26.52
N GLY A 361 9.47 6.29 -27.74
CA GLY A 361 10.23 5.26 -28.50
C GLY A 361 10.08 3.83 -27.96
N HIS A 362 9.16 3.56 -27.05
CA HIS A 362 8.96 2.25 -26.44
C HIS A 362 7.75 1.47 -26.99
N GLY A 363 7.15 1.94 -28.08
CA GLY A 363 5.95 1.33 -28.65
C GLY A 363 4.66 1.77 -27.94
N ILE A 364 3.51 1.26 -28.43
CA ILE A 364 2.19 1.55 -27.87
C ILE A 364 2.01 0.76 -26.57
N GLU A 365 2.55 1.25 -25.47
CA GLU A 365 2.27 0.70 -24.14
C GLU A 365 1.24 1.58 -23.42
N PRO A 366 0.20 0.98 -22.80
CA PRO A 366 -0.74 1.73 -22.00
C PRO A 366 -0.02 2.30 -20.78
N ASN A 367 0.18 3.61 -20.78
CA ASN A 367 0.80 4.32 -19.67
C ASN A 367 -0.24 5.01 -18.79
N ARG A 368 0.18 5.60 -17.69
CA ARG A 368 -0.64 6.30 -16.71
C ARG A 368 -0.24 7.74 -16.60
N TYR A 369 -1.20 8.60 -16.28
CA TYR A 369 -0.97 10.04 -16.15
C TYR A 369 -0.18 10.45 -14.90
N HIS A 370 0.29 9.52 -14.06
CA HIS A 370 1.07 9.78 -12.83
C HIS A 370 0.45 10.83 -11.88
N ASN A 371 -0.85 11.02 -11.93
CA ASN A 371 -1.61 11.90 -11.04
C ASN A 371 -3.04 11.38 -10.92
N THR A 372 -3.48 11.06 -9.71
CA THR A 372 -4.80 10.46 -9.47
C THR A 372 -5.95 11.31 -10.01
N ILE A 373 -5.87 12.64 -9.91
CA ILE A 373 -6.95 13.53 -10.37
C ILE A 373 -7.01 13.54 -11.89
N ILE A 374 -5.86 13.70 -12.53
CA ILE A 374 -5.77 13.68 -14.00
C ILE A 374 -6.18 12.31 -14.53
N GLU A 375 -5.71 11.23 -13.91
CA GLU A 375 -6.09 9.85 -14.25
C GLU A 375 -7.60 9.67 -14.22
N LEU A 376 -8.28 10.08 -13.12
CA LEU A 376 -9.73 9.96 -12.99
C LEU A 376 -10.47 10.76 -14.05
N LEU A 377 -10.07 12.00 -14.28
CA LEU A 377 -10.72 12.85 -15.28
C LEU A 377 -10.52 12.30 -16.69
N ALA A 378 -9.28 11.93 -17.03
CA ALA A 378 -8.96 11.42 -18.36
C ALA A 378 -9.59 10.04 -18.64
N THR A 379 -9.58 9.13 -17.65
CA THR A 379 -9.99 7.74 -17.87
C THR A 379 -11.45 7.46 -17.55
N CYS A 380 -12.00 8.11 -16.52
CA CYS A 380 -13.36 7.87 -16.01
C CYS A 380 -14.28 9.10 -16.11
N GLY A 381 -13.78 10.23 -16.59
CA GLY A 381 -14.53 11.48 -16.76
C GLY A 381 -15.05 12.09 -15.47
N ILE A 382 -16.04 12.97 -15.59
CA ILE A 382 -16.67 13.64 -14.44
C ILE A 382 -17.43 12.65 -13.56
N VAL A 383 -17.94 11.54 -14.11
CA VAL A 383 -18.62 10.47 -13.36
C VAL A 383 -17.62 9.80 -12.40
N GLY A 384 -16.42 9.42 -12.89
CA GLY A 384 -15.38 8.84 -12.06
C GLY A 384 -14.83 9.81 -11.02
N PHE A 385 -14.62 11.06 -11.40
CA PHE A 385 -14.18 12.09 -10.46
C PHE A 385 -15.21 12.35 -9.36
N GLY A 386 -16.49 12.47 -9.71
CA GLY A 386 -17.59 12.65 -8.75
C GLY A 386 -17.72 11.44 -7.80
N ALA A 387 -17.60 10.22 -8.35
CA ALA A 387 -17.58 8.99 -7.55
C ALA A 387 -16.41 8.96 -6.55
N TYR A 388 -15.23 9.39 -7.00
CA TYR A 388 -14.05 9.50 -6.13
C TYR A 388 -14.26 10.53 -5.01
N VAL A 389 -14.77 11.72 -5.33
CA VAL A 389 -15.08 12.77 -4.34
C VAL A 389 -16.09 12.26 -3.33
N PHE A 390 -17.14 11.57 -3.77
CA PHE A 390 -18.14 10.96 -2.88
C PHE A 390 -17.51 9.91 -1.96
N HIS A 391 -16.66 9.04 -2.50
CA HIS A 391 -15.93 8.07 -1.69
C HIS A 391 -15.00 8.75 -0.66
N ARG A 392 -14.28 9.82 -1.04
CA ARG A 392 -13.46 10.62 -0.11
C ARG A 392 -14.31 11.24 1.00
N TYR A 393 -15.48 11.77 0.66
CA TYR A 393 -16.42 12.28 1.65
C TYR A 393 -16.78 11.23 2.71
N GLN A 394 -17.11 9.99 2.29
CA GLN A 394 -17.40 8.89 3.22
C GLN A 394 -16.17 8.53 4.08
N THR A 395 -14.99 8.54 3.51
CA THR A 395 -13.73 8.30 4.23
C THR A 395 -13.47 9.39 5.29
N ILE A 396 -13.68 10.66 4.94
CA ILE A 396 -13.53 11.79 5.86
C ILE A 396 -14.58 11.69 7.00
N LYS A 397 -15.81 11.33 6.67
CA LYS A 397 -16.86 11.11 7.68
C LYS A 397 -16.46 10.00 8.67
N LEU A 398 -15.87 8.91 8.18
CA LEU A 398 -15.33 7.84 9.03
C LEU A 398 -14.21 8.38 9.94
N TYR A 399 -13.28 9.20 9.40
CA TYR A 399 -12.24 9.86 10.21
C TYR A 399 -12.85 10.68 11.36
N TRP A 400 -13.80 11.55 11.06
CA TRP A 400 -14.43 12.39 12.10
C TRP A 400 -15.10 11.56 13.20
N ALA A 401 -15.68 10.41 12.84
CA ALA A 401 -16.27 9.48 13.80
C ALA A 401 -15.23 8.77 14.69
N ARG A 402 -13.96 8.67 14.25
CA ARG A 402 -12.88 7.90 14.91
C ARG A 402 -11.68 8.76 15.35
N LYS A 403 -11.70 10.08 15.16
CA LYS A 403 -10.57 11.02 15.39
C LYS A 403 -10.05 11.07 16.84
N LYS A 404 -10.83 10.59 17.81
CA LYS A 404 -10.40 10.51 19.22
C LYS A 404 -9.42 9.36 19.46
N SER A 405 -9.47 8.31 18.64
CA SER A 405 -8.56 7.16 18.74
C SER A 405 -7.22 7.49 18.09
N LEU A 406 -6.14 7.42 18.85
CA LEU A 406 -4.78 7.64 18.34
C LEU A 406 -4.42 6.58 17.27
N LYS A 407 -4.83 5.31 17.46
CA LYS A 407 -4.65 4.23 16.49
C LYS A 407 -5.28 4.57 15.13
N CYS A 408 -6.56 4.98 15.16
CA CYS A 408 -7.27 5.37 13.95
C CYS A 408 -6.62 6.59 13.29
N THR A 409 -6.19 7.58 14.08
CA THR A 409 -5.50 8.77 13.55
C THR A 409 -4.26 8.39 12.75
N PHE A 410 -3.40 7.52 13.28
CA PHE A 410 -2.18 7.10 12.57
C PHE A 410 -2.47 6.23 11.33
N LEU A 411 -3.52 5.39 11.35
CA LEU A 411 -3.96 4.69 10.13
C LEU A 411 -4.51 5.66 9.08
N PHE A 412 -5.22 6.71 9.49
CA PHE A 412 -5.65 7.76 8.55
C PHE A 412 -4.48 8.56 8.00
N ILE A 413 -3.41 8.79 8.78
CA ILE A 413 -2.17 9.41 8.28
C ILE A 413 -1.50 8.47 7.26
N SER A 414 -1.53 7.14 7.47
CA SER A 414 -1.06 6.17 6.48
C SER A 414 -1.88 6.24 5.18
N ILE A 415 -3.21 6.35 5.28
CA ILE A 415 -4.09 6.57 4.13
C ILE A 415 -3.77 7.92 3.45
N LEU A 416 -3.58 8.99 4.22
CA LEU A 416 -3.19 10.30 3.69
C LEU A 416 -1.85 10.23 2.95
N ALA A 417 -0.86 9.51 3.49
CA ALA A 417 0.43 9.30 2.85
C ALA A 417 0.27 8.63 1.47
N LEU A 418 -0.56 7.57 1.38
CA LEU A 418 -0.88 6.94 0.11
C LEU A 418 -1.53 7.92 -0.88
N LEU A 419 -2.48 8.71 -0.43
CA LEU A 419 -3.18 9.67 -1.28
C LEU A 419 -2.27 10.79 -1.78
N LEU A 420 -1.38 11.30 -0.93
CA LEU A 420 -0.41 12.33 -1.29
C LEU A 420 0.60 11.80 -2.31
N THR A 421 1.17 10.62 -2.08
CA THR A 421 2.09 9.99 -3.05
C THR A 421 1.39 9.70 -4.38
N SER A 422 0.09 9.41 -4.35
CA SER A 422 -0.74 9.18 -5.54
C SER A 422 -0.98 10.44 -6.38
N LEU A 423 -0.71 11.62 -5.87
CA LEU A 423 -0.76 12.86 -6.66
C LEU A 423 0.42 13.00 -7.63
N LEU A 424 1.50 12.23 -7.41
CA LEU A 424 2.68 12.29 -8.25
C LEU A 424 3.06 10.94 -8.90
N ASP A 425 2.46 9.82 -8.47
CA ASP A 425 2.82 8.46 -8.95
C ASP A 425 1.66 7.46 -9.05
N ASN A 426 0.40 7.89 -9.02
CA ASN A 426 -0.79 7.03 -9.23
C ASN A 426 -0.89 5.78 -8.34
N HIS A 427 -0.35 5.78 -7.13
CA HIS A 427 -0.39 4.61 -6.24
C HIS A 427 -1.81 4.13 -5.94
N PHE A 428 -2.80 5.03 -5.96
CA PHE A 428 -4.21 4.68 -5.76
C PHE A 428 -4.76 3.78 -6.87
N PHE A 429 -4.22 3.84 -8.08
CA PHE A 429 -4.59 2.96 -9.19
C PHE A 429 -3.71 1.71 -9.27
N ASN A 430 -2.73 1.56 -8.42
CA ASN A 430 -1.99 0.33 -8.29
C ASN A 430 -2.77 -0.64 -7.41
N LEU A 431 -3.05 -1.83 -7.92
CA LEU A 431 -3.88 -2.84 -7.27
C LEU A 431 -3.44 -3.14 -5.83
N TYR A 432 -2.14 -3.23 -5.60
CA TYR A 432 -1.59 -3.64 -4.31
C TYR A 432 -1.71 -2.56 -3.23
N PRO A 433 -1.25 -1.30 -3.43
CA PRO A 433 -1.53 -0.23 -2.48
C PRO A 433 -3.02 0.02 -2.23
N THR A 434 -3.86 -0.18 -3.26
CA THR A 434 -5.33 -0.09 -3.12
C THR A 434 -5.87 -1.13 -2.16
N MET A 435 -5.33 -2.33 -2.14
CA MET A 435 -5.70 -3.37 -1.18
C MET A 435 -5.34 -2.99 0.26
N TYR A 436 -4.14 -2.42 0.50
CA TYR A 436 -3.77 -1.87 1.82
C TYR A 436 -4.77 -0.81 2.27
N TYR A 437 -5.08 0.11 1.38
CA TYR A 437 -6.04 1.18 1.62
C TYR A 437 -7.39 0.63 2.09
N VAL A 438 -7.94 -0.34 1.39
CA VAL A 438 -9.24 -0.94 1.69
C VAL A 438 -9.22 -1.70 3.01
N ILE A 439 -8.17 -2.48 3.27
CA ILE A 439 -8.03 -3.22 4.54
C ILE A 439 -7.93 -2.25 5.72
N MET A 440 -7.16 -1.16 5.61
CA MET A 440 -7.10 -0.13 6.64
C MET A 440 -8.49 0.48 6.90
N LEU A 441 -9.24 0.83 5.85
CA LEU A 441 -10.60 1.36 5.99
C LEU A 441 -11.55 0.38 6.69
N CYS A 442 -11.52 -0.90 6.30
CA CYS A 442 -12.33 -1.93 6.94
C CYS A 442 -12.04 -2.07 8.44
N VAL A 443 -10.75 -2.08 8.81
CA VAL A 443 -10.34 -2.23 10.21
C VAL A 443 -10.73 -0.98 11.02
N ILE A 444 -10.55 0.22 10.46
CA ILE A 444 -10.99 1.47 11.12
C ILE A 444 -12.52 1.49 11.32
N GLU A 445 -13.27 1.05 10.33
CA GLU A 445 -14.74 1.00 10.43
C GLU A 445 -15.21 0.01 11.51
N LYS A 446 -14.51 -1.13 11.65
CA LYS A 446 -14.80 -2.16 12.66
C LYS A 446 -14.32 -1.80 14.06
N SER A 447 -13.44 -0.82 14.23
CA SER A 447 -13.01 -0.37 15.56
C SER A 447 -14.13 0.35 16.31
N ASP A 448 -14.14 0.23 17.64
CA ASP A 448 -15.12 0.92 18.46
C ASP A 448 -14.83 2.43 18.53
N ALA A 449 -15.91 3.24 18.57
CA ALA A 449 -15.81 4.69 18.68
C ALA A 449 -15.30 5.17 20.06
N GLN A 450 -15.32 4.28 21.06
CA GLN A 450 -15.03 4.58 22.46
C GLN A 450 -13.57 4.34 22.87
N ASP A 451 -12.67 3.99 21.95
CA ASP A 451 -11.23 3.89 22.24
C ASP A 451 -10.61 5.28 22.45
N SER A 452 -11.19 6.07 23.38
CA SER A 452 -10.61 7.32 23.86
C SER A 452 -9.77 7.01 25.10
N GLU A 453 -8.51 6.68 24.89
CA GLU A 453 -7.44 6.86 25.89
C GLU A 453 -6.26 7.60 25.28
#